data_67336b4877d58b7a454b912a3e9c49bf
#
_entry.id   67336b4877d58b7a454b912a3e9c49bf
#
_cell.length_a   1.000
_cell.length_b   1.000
_cell.length_c   1.000
_cell.angle_alpha   90.00
_cell.angle_beta   90.00
_cell.angle_gamma   90.00
#
_symmetry.space_group_name_H-M   'P 1'
#
loop_
_entity.id
_entity.type
_entity.pdbx_description
1 polymer ?
#
loop_
_entity_poly.entity_id
_entity_poly.type
_entity_poly.pdbx_seq_one_letter_code
_entity_poly.pdbx_strand_id
1 'polypeptide(L)'
;MKILYVFAHPEERSLNGSLREVAFAELRAQGHEILVSDLYAMGWKSQVDRQDFPQWPADKRLLVPAASKAGFASAALTADVEAEIAKLRAADGIILHFPLWWFSMPAILKGWVDRVFAYGYGYGVGEHSDARWGDRYGEGMFQDKRAMLVVTAGGWAPHYSARGINGPIDDLLFPIQHGVLFYPGAQVLPPYVLYQADRIDEARFASEAERLRARMRGFLTEAPIPYRRQNGGDYSIPGCELQPWLGGPDASGFALHSADASPVAARLSAVAG
;
A
#
# COMPACT_ATOMS: atom_id res chain seq x y z
N MET A 1 4.52 6.53 -18.24
CA MET A 1 4.83 6.64 -16.80
C MET A 1 5.53 5.37 -16.35
N LYS A 2 6.26 5.46 -15.22
CA LYS A 2 6.92 4.30 -14.59
C LYS A 2 6.08 3.80 -13.43
N ILE A 3 5.76 2.52 -13.42
CA ILE A 3 4.94 1.90 -12.36
C ILE A 3 5.79 0.85 -11.66
N LEU A 4 6.03 1.06 -10.37
CA LEU A 4 6.65 0.05 -9.52
C LEU A 4 5.60 -0.99 -9.16
N TYR A 5 5.84 -2.23 -9.57
CA TYR A 5 4.99 -3.36 -9.27
C TYR A 5 5.69 -4.30 -8.29
N VAL A 6 5.26 -4.27 -7.04
CA VAL A 6 5.80 -5.13 -5.98
C VAL A 6 4.93 -6.37 -5.87
N PHE A 7 5.48 -7.52 -6.13
CA PHE A 7 4.79 -8.80 -6.18
C PHE A 7 5.26 -9.73 -5.06
N ALA A 8 4.32 -10.34 -4.35
CA ALA A 8 4.62 -11.19 -3.21
C ALA A 8 3.83 -12.51 -3.27
N HIS A 9 4.25 -13.44 -4.12
CA HIS A 9 3.73 -14.81 -4.15
C HIS A 9 4.86 -15.80 -4.50
N PRO A 10 5.01 -16.94 -3.79
CA PRO A 10 6.12 -17.88 -4.00
C PRO A 10 6.01 -18.75 -5.26
N GLU A 11 4.83 -18.87 -5.85
CA GLU A 11 4.59 -19.73 -7.03
C GLU A 11 4.21 -18.87 -8.24
N GLU A 12 5.03 -18.90 -9.28
CA GLU A 12 4.78 -18.16 -10.53
C GLU A 12 3.52 -18.62 -11.26
N ARG A 13 3.20 -19.91 -11.23
CA ARG A 13 2.03 -20.51 -11.88
C ARG A 13 0.76 -20.39 -11.05
N SER A 14 0.80 -19.60 -10.00
CA SER A 14 -0.37 -19.31 -9.18
C SER A 14 -1.37 -18.40 -9.90
N LEU A 15 -2.58 -18.30 -9.34
CA LEU A 15 -3.55 -17.29 -9.74
C LEU A 15 -2.95 -15.88 -9.67
N ASN A 16 -2.20 -15.57 -8.60
CA ASN A 16 -1.52 -14.28 -8.48
C ASN A 16 -0.51 -14.06 -9.62
N GLY A 17 0.26 -15.08 -9.99
CA GLY A 17 1.17 -15.02 -11.14
C GLY A 17 0.43 -14.75 -12.44
N SER A 18 -0.67 -15.46 -12.69
CA SER A 18 -1.49 -15.25 -13.90
C SER A 18 -2.11 -13.84 -13.93
N LEU A 19 -2.60 -13.33 -12.81
CA LEU A 19 -3.12 -11.95 -12.71
C LEU A 19 -2.01 -10.92 -12.90
N ARG A 20 -0.80 -11.17 -12.39
CA ARG A 20 0.37 -10.31 -12.65
C ARG A 20 0.64 -10.17 -14.15
N GLU A 21 0.64 -11.27 -14.90
CA GLU A 21 0.85 -11.22 -16.34
C GLU A 21 -0.26 -10.45 -17.07
N VAL A 22 -1.51 -10.59 -16.63
CA VAL A 22 -2.64 -9.78 -17.14
C VAL A 22 -2.40 -8.30 -16.90
N ALA A 23 -2.01 -7.93 -15.69
CA ALA A 23 -1.71 -6.53 -15.34
C ALA A 23 -0.52 -5.99 -16.17
N PHE A 24 0.55 -6.76 -16.31
CA PHE A 24 1.73 -6.37 -17.08
C PHE A 24 1.41 -6.15 -18.55
N ALA A 25 0.65 -7.07 -19.16
CA ALA A 25 0.25 -6.94 -20.56
C ALA A 25 -0.56 -5.65 -20.79
N GLU A 26 -1.53 -5.36 -19.91
CA GLU A 26 -2.37 -4.18 -20.04
C GLU A 26 -1.59 -2.88 -19.80
N LEU A 27 -0.76 -2.80 -18.76
CA LEU A 27 0.06 -1.61 -18.48
C LEU A 27 1.05 -1.33 -19.60
N ARG A 28 1.69 -2.36 -20.18
CA ARG A 28 2.58 -2.19 -21.34
C ARG A 28 1.83 -1.75 -22.59
N ALA A 29 0.62 -2.28 -22.81
CA ALA A 29 -0.23 -1.86 -23.95
C ALA A 29 -0.59 -0.37 -23.88
N GLN A 30 -0.65 0.20 -22.68
CA GLN A 30 -0.84 1.64 -22.44
C GLN A 30 0.46 2.45 -22.49
N GLY A 31 1.59 1.83 -22.81
CA GLY A 31 2.89 2.51 -22.92
C GLY A 31 3.57 2.81 -21.58
N HIS A 32 3.20 2.10 -20.51
CA HIS A 32 3.86 2.26 -19.22
C HIS A 32 5.11 1.38 -19.12
N GLU A 33 6.16 1.91 -18.50
CA GLU A 33 7.33 1.16 -18.06
C GLU A 33 7.02 0.51 -16.70
N ILE A 34 7.31 -0.77 -16.56
CA ILE A 34 7.08 -1.51 -15.32
C ILE A 34 8.43 -1.78 -14.65
N LEU A 35 8.61 -1.21 -13.46
CA LEU A 35 9.70 -1.54 -12.55
C LEU A 35 9.23 -2.70 -11.66
N VAL A 36 9.84 -3.87 -11.81
CA VAL A 36 9.38 -5.07 -11.09
C VAL A 36 10.20 -5.32 -9.84
N SER A 37 9.51 -5.61 -8.74
CA SER A 37 10.08 -6.16 -7.50
C SER A 37 9.32 -7.44 -7.14
N ASP A 38 9.75 -8.56 -7.72
CA ASP A 38 9.26 -9.89 -7.35
C ASP A 38 10.02 -10.38 -6.13
N LEU A 39 9.42 -10.22 -4.95
CA LEU A 39 10.12 -10.39 -3.68
C LEU A 39 10.60 -11.83 -3.42
N TYR A 40 9.84 -12.83 -3.90
CA TYR A 40 10.26 -14.23 -3.79
C TYR A 40 11.37 -14.59 -4.78
N ALA A 41 11.25 -14.15 -6.03
CA ALA A 41 12.30 -14.35 -7.03
C ALA A 41 13.61 -13.63 -6.66
N MET A 42 13.51 -12.47 -5.98
CA MET A 42 14.66 -11.72 -5.45
C MET A 42 15.30 -12.37 -4.23
N GLY A 43 14.65 -13.34 -3.58
CA GLY A 43 15.08 -13.83 -2.28
C GLY A 43 15.10 -12.74 -1.20
N TRP A 44 14.11 -11.83 -1.23
CA TRP A 44 14.09 -10.65 -0.37
C TRP A 44 14.15 -11.01 1.10
N LYS A 45 15.10 -10.43 1.83
CA LYS A 45 15.20 -10.58 3.28
C LYS A 45 14.04 -9.84 3.96
N SER A 46 13.23 -10.55 4.73
CA SER A 46 12.04 -9.97 5.39
C SER A 46 12.35 -9.25 6.70
N GLN A 47 13.41 -9.62 7.38
CA GLN A 47 13.71 -9.11 8.73
C GLN A 47 14.55 -7.84 8.66
N VAL A 48 14.18 -6.86 9.47
CA VAL A 48 15.07 -5.74 9.81
C VAL A 48 16.02 -6.20 10.91
N ASP A 49 17.31 -6.07 10.67
CA ASP A 49 18.32 -6.34 11.69
C ASP A 49 19.53 -5.41 11.56
N ARG A 50 20.58 -5.67 12.34
CA ARG A 50 21.81 -4.85 12.33
C ARG A 50 22.53 -4.85 10.97
N GLN A 51 22.37 -5.89 10.16
CA GLN A 51 23.03 -5.98 8.86
C GLN A 51 22.48 -4.97 7.84
N ASP A 52 21.25 -4.47 8.06
CA ASP A 52 20.66 -3.42 7.23
C ASP A 52 21.31 -2.05 7.42
N PHE A 53 22.12 -1.90 8.48
CA PHE A 53 22.74 -0.64 8.87
C PHE A 53 24.26 -0.79 9.04
N PRO A 54 25.01 -1.07 7.96
CA PRO A 54 26.46 -1.35 8.06
C PRO A 54 27.26 -0.18 8.62
N GLN A 55 26.78 1.04 8.50
CA GLN A 55 27.39 2.25 9.04
C GLN A 55 27.14 2.46 10.54
N TRP A 56 26.23 1.69 11.16
CA TRP A 56 25.93 1.84 12.59
C TRP A 56 27.01 1.16 13.44
N PRO A 57 27.61 1.87 14.44
CA PRO A 57 28.73 1.32 15.21
C PRO A 57 28.37 -0.01 15.88
N ALA A 58 29.26 -1.01 15.75
CA ALA A 58 29.02 -2.38 16.22
C ALA A 58 28.89 -2.46 17.74
N ASP A 59 29.58 -1.61 18.47
CA ASP A 59 29.61 -1.50 19.94
C ASP A 59 28.41 -0.75 20.52
N LYS A 60 27.62 -0.06 19.69
CA LYS A 60 26.46 0.67 20.15
C LYS A 60 25.18 -0.18 20.04
N ARG A 61 24.27 0.03 20.99
CA ARG A 61 22.89 -0.51 20.89
C ARG A 61 22.27 -0.06 19.57
N LEU A 62 21.66 -0.98 18.83
CA LEU A 62 20.92 -0.64 17.61
C LEU A 62 19.65 0.14 17.97
N LEU A 63 19.58 1.36 17.45
CA LEU A 63 18.37 2.20 17.48
C LEU A 63 17.89 2.33 16.03
N VAL A 64 16.98 1.45 15.62
CA VAL A 64 16.55 1.29 14.22
C VAL A 64 16.18 2.61 13.54
N PRO A 65 15.34 3.50 14.13
CA PRO A 65 15.03 4.78 13.48
C PRO A 65 16.25 5.68 13.28
N ALA A 66 17.15 5.72 14.25
CA ALA A 66 18.36 6.54 14.17
C ALA A 66 19.38 5.97 13.15
N ALA A 67 19.51 4.64 13.13
CA ALA A 67 20.36 3.94 12.16
C ALA A 67 19.82 4.09 10.73
N SER A 68 18.51 3.98 10.54
CA SER A 68 17.84 4.22 9.27
C SER A 68 18.03 5.65 8.79
N LYS A 69 17.86 6.66 9.69
CA LYS A 69 18.11 8.08 9.37
C LYS A 69 19.53 8.32 8.90
N ALA A 70 20.49 7.80 9.64
CA ALA A 70 21.92 7.96 9.31
C ALA A 70 22.27 7.26 8.00
N GLY A 71 21.79 6.03 7.80
CA GLY A 71 22.01 5.24 6.58
C GLY A 71 21.44 5.90 5.34
N PHE A 72 20.18 6.32 5.40
CA PHE A 72 19.54 7.01 4.29
C PHE A 72 20.21 8.34 3.94
N ALA A 73 20.55 9.16 4.94
CA ALA A 73 21.19 10.45 4.73
C ALA A 73 22.61 10.35 4.10
N SER A 74 23.30 9.24 4.33
CA SER A 74 24.65 9.00 3.81
C SER A 74 24.70 8.04 2.61
N ALA A 75 23.53 7.60 2.09
CA ALA A 75 23.42 6.56 1.05
C ALA A 75 24.24 5.30 1.41
N ALA A 76 24.11 4.85 2.65
CA ALA A 76 24.84 3.73 3.23
C ALA A 76 23.92 2.63 3.80
N LEU A 77 22.68 2.55 3.32
CA LEU A 77 21.84 1.37 3.52
C LEU A 77 22.38 0.20 2.68
N THR A 78 21.85 -0.99 2.89
CA THR A 78 22.27 -2.15 2.08
C THR A 78 21.91 -1.96 0.61
N ALA A 79 22.69 -2.54 -0.30
CA ALA A 79 22.53 -2.34 -1.74
C ALA A 79 21.17 -2.75 -2.27
N ASP A 80 20.55 -3.80 -1.71
CA ASP A 80 19.20 -4.24 -2.03
C ASP A 80 18.15 -3.18 -1.64
N VAL A 81 18.28 -2.57 -0.48
CA VAL A 81 17.39 -1.49 -0.01
C VAL A 81 17.54 -0.23 -0.86
N GLU A 82 18.78 0.18 -1.15
CA GLU A 82 19.05 1.34 -2.02
C GLU A 82 18.49 1.15 -3.43
N ALA A 83 18.58 -0.06 -3.99
CA ALA A 83 17.99 -0.39 -5.29
C ALA A 83 16.46 -0.25 -5.28
N GLU A 84 15.79 -0.70 -4.23
CA GLU A 84 14.33 -0.57 -4.10
C GLU A 84 13.89 0.88 -3.86
N ILE A 85 14.63 1.65 -3.06
CA ILE A 85 14.40 3.10 -2.90
C ILE A 85 14.57 3.83 -4.24
N ALA A 86 15.55 3.44 -5.06
CA ALA A 86 15.74 4.02 -6.39
C ALA A 86 14.55 3.73 -7.32
N LYS A 87 14.00 2.51 -7.29
CA LYS A 87 12.76 2.18 -8.03
C LYS A 87 11.57 3.03 -7.55
N LEU A 88 11.38 3.15 -6.22
CA LEU A 88 10.31 3.98 -5.64
C LEU A 88 10.44 5.45 -6.04
N ARG A 89 11.66 6.00 -6.05
CA ARG A 89 11.92 7.38 -6.50
C ARG A 89 11.57 7.58 -7.96
N ALA A 90 11.93 6.61 -8.80
CA ALA A 90 11.71 6.68 -10.24
C ALA A 90 10.25 6.45 -10.65
N ALA A 91 9.45 5.81 -9.79
CA ALA A 91 8.07 5.43 -10.09
C ALA A 91 7.11 6.61 -9.95
N ASP A 92 6.16 6.70 -10.88
CA ASP A 92 4.99 7.58 -10.82
C ASP A 92 3.81 6.89 -10.12
N GLY A 93 3.80 5.56 -10.14
CA GLY A 93 2.77 4.74 -9.50
C GLY A 93 3.32 3.52 -8.80
N ILE A 94 2.58 3.01 -7.82
CA ILE A 94 2.96 1.86 -6.99
C ILE A 94 1.79 0.87 -6.98
N ILE A 95 2.06 -0.39 -7.30
CA ILE A 95 1.09 -1.48 -7.16
C ILE A 95 1.69 -2.52 -6.22
N LEU A 96 0.97 -2.82 -5.13
CA LEU A 96 1.30 -3.93 -4.23
C LEU A 96 0.37 -5.10 -4.55
N HIS A 97 0.91 -6.20 -5.05
CA HIS A 97 0.15 -7.40 -5.43
C HIS A 97 0.50 -8.58 -4.55
N PHE A 98 -0.49 -9.09 -3.80
CA PHE A 98 -0.27 -10.13 -2.79
C PHE A 98 -1.55 -10.91 -2.45
N PRO A 99 -1.43 -12.14 -1.94
CA PRO A 99 -2.52 -12.87 -1.32
C PRO A 99 -2.77 -12.35 0.10
N LEU A 100 -4.04 -12.24 0.49
CA LEU A 100 -4.45 -11.85 1.85
C LEU A 100 -4.18 -13.02 2.80
N TRP A 101 -3.00 -13.07 3.40
CA TRP A 101 -2.62 -14.09 4.36
C TRP A 101 -2.77 -13.57 5.78
N TRP A 102 -3.54 -14.29 6.58
CA TRP A 102 -3.81 -13.89 7.96
C TRP A 102 -4.29 -12.44 8.08
N PHE A 103 -5.24 -12.07 7.20
CA PHE A 103 -5.88 -10.75 7.16
C PHE A 103 -4.93 -9.58 6.87
N SER A 104 -3.73 -9.85 6.32
CA SER A 104 -2.75 -8.82 6.02
C SER A 104 -1.88 -9.22 4.82
N MET A 105 -0.84 -8.43 4.56
CA MET A 105 0.17 -8.75 3.57
C MET A 105 1.11 -9.87 4.05
N PRO A 106 1.67 -10.68 3.12
CA PRO A 106 2.69 -11.68 3.45
C PRO A 106 3.90 -11.05 4.16
N ALA A 107 4.54 -11.82 5.06
CA ALA A 107 5.69 -11.36 5.83
C ALA A 107 6.82 -10.77 4.95
N ILE A 108 7.05 -11.34 3.76
CA ILE A 108 8.07 -10.86 2.83
C ILE A 108 7.75 -9.44 2.33
N LEU A 109 6.47 -9.13 2.06
CA LEU A 109 6.04 -7.79 1.64
C LEU A 109 6.09 -6.80 2.82
N LYS A 110 5.69 -7.24 4.02
CA LYS A 110 5.83 -6.40 5.22
C LYS A 110 7.30 -6.06 5.48
N GLY A 111 8.20 -7.04 5.33
CA GLY A 111 9.62 -6.84 5.46
C GLY A 111 10.21 -5.92 4.37
N TRP A 112 9.64 -5.93 3.16
CA TRP A 112 10.00 -4.97 2.13
C TRP A 112 9.64 -3.53 2.59
N VAL A 113 8.43 -3.32 3.10
CA VAL A 113 8.01 -2.03 3.66
C VAL A 113 8.93 -1.61 4.80
N ASP A 114 9.18 -2.50 5.78
CA ASP A 114 9.98 -2.20 6.97
C ASP A 114 11.43 -1.80 6.66
N ARG A 115 12.01 -2.33 5.58
CA ARG A 115 13.38 -2.06 5.18
C ARG A 115 13.51 -0.87 4.23
N VAL A 116 12.55 -0.72 3.30
CA VAL A 116 12.63 0.25 2.19
C VAL A 116 12.05 1.62 2.58
N PHE A 117 11.05 1.67 3.48
CA PHE A 117 10.49 2.94 3.95
C PHE A 117 11.38 3.55 5.04
N ALA A 118 12.59 3.94 4.62
CA ALA A 118 13.60 4.49 5.51
C ALA A 118 13.19 5.82 6.13
N TYR A 119 13.76 6.15 7.31
CA TYR A 119 13.61 7.47 7.93
C TYR A 119 14.22 8.57 7.00
N GLY A 120 13.46 9.62 6.75
CA GLY A 120 13.78 10.68 5.80
C GLY A 120 13.28 10.42 4.38
N TYR A 121 12.64 9.25 4.15
CA TYR A 121 12.00 8.90 2.90
C TYR A 121 10.55 8.44 3.08
N GLY A 122 10.32 7.31 3.74
CA GLY A 122 8.98 6.81 4.03
C GLY A 122 8.32 7.48 5.24
N TYR A 123 9.12 7.99 6.18
CA TYR A 123 8.67 8.69 7.37
C TYR A 123 9.73 9.67 7.90
N GLY A 124 9.35 10.48 8.87
CA GLY A 124 10.26 11.46 9.49
C GLY A 124 10.61 12.64 8.58
N VAL A 125 9.74 12.96 7.63
CA VAL A 125 9.87 14.07 6.67
C VAL A 125 9.13 15.29 7.20
N GLY A 126 9.57 16.49 6.81
CA GLY A 126 8.94 17.76 7.15
C GLY A 126 9.24 18.29 8.55
N GLU A 127 8.68 19.45 8.86
CA GLU A 127 8.82 20.13 10.15
C GLU A 127 7.99 19.44 11.24
N HIS A 128 8.57 19.27 12.43
CA HIS A 128 7.89 18.78 13.62
C HIS A 128 7.86 19.89 14.68
N SER A 129 6.70 20.54 14.81
CA SER A 129 6.45 21.63 15.76
C SER A 129 5.02 21.54 16.30
N ASP A 130 4.65 22.42 17.21
CA ASP A 130 3.27 22.52 17.72
C ASP A 130 2.28 23.01 16.66
N ALA A 131 2.76 23.56 15.54
CA ALA A 131 1.94 24.03 14.43
C ALA A 131 1.86 23.04 13.25
N ARG A 132 2.85 22.11 13.13
CA ARG A 132 2.92 21.14 12.05
C ARG A 132 3.64 19.88 12.54
N TRP A 133 3.01 18.71 12.37
CA TRP A 133 3.53 17.45 12.89
C TRP A 133 4.06 16.54 11.78
N GLY A 134 5.05 17.03 11.01
CA GLY A 134 5.67 16.35 9.87
C GLY A 134 4.79 16.33 8.61
N ASP A 135 5.39 15.91 7.51
CA ASP A 135 4.74 15.71 6.22
C ASP A 135 4.32 14.25 6.08
N ARG A 136 3.04 13.97 6.35
CA ARG A 136 2.47 12.63 6.30
C ARG A 136 0.95 12.68 6.10
N TYR A 137 0.33 11.54 5.79
CA TYR A 137 -1.10 11.42 5.50
C TYR A 137 -1.57 12.41 4.44
N GLY A 138 -1.15 12.15 3.19
CA GLY A 138 -1.45 12.98 2.02
C GLY A 138 -0.39 14.01 1.67
N GLU A 139 0.68 14.06 2.46
CA GLU A 139 1.91 14.82 2.21
C GLU A 139 3.13 13.91 2.41
N GLY A 140 4.30 14.32 1.93
CA GLY A 140 5.54 13.55 2.04
C GLY A 140 6.11 13.14 0.69
N MET A 141 7.03 12.18 0.70
CA MET A 141 7.82 11.83 -0.49
C MET A 141 7.04 11.09 -1.59
N PHE A 142 5.80 10.66 -1.30
CA PHE A 142 4.95 9.94 -2.27
C PHE A 142 3.74 10.78 -2.74
N GLN A 143 3.66 12.06 -2.40
CA GLN A 143 2.48 12.90 -2.68
C GLN A 143 2.09 12.96 -4.17
N ASP A 144 3.06 12.79 -5.09
CA ASP A 144 2.82 12.80 -6.53
C ASP A 144 2.64 11.39 -7.11
N LYS A 145 2.62 10.36 -6.27
CA LYS A 145 2.49 8.97 -6.70
C LYS A 145 1.08 8.46 -6.48
N ARG A 146 0.61 7.65 -7.43
CA ARG A 146 -0.63 6.89 -7.26
C ARG A 146 -0.32 5.50 -6.74
N ALA A 147 -1.18 4.95 -5.88
CA ALA A 147 -0.95 3.63 -5.32
C ALA A 147 -2.21 2.78 -5.33
N MET A 148 -2.08 1.48 -5.60
CA MET A 148 -3.19 0.53 -5.60
C MET A 148 -2.77 -0.82 -5.03
N LEU A 149 -3.70 -1.48 -4.35
CA LEU A 149 -3.56 -2.87 -3.93
C LEU A 149 -4.23 -3.79 -4.96
N VAL A 150 -3.56 -4.88 -5.31
CA VAL A 150 -4.12 -6.04 -6.01
C VAL A 150 -4.07 -7.21 -5.04
N VAL A 151 -5.23 -7.68 -4.59
CA VAL A 151 -5.34 -8.64 -3.48
C VAL A 151 -6.17 -9.84 -3.91
N THR A 152 -5.69 -11.04 -3.59
CA THR A 152 -6.49 -12.26 -3.69
C THR A 152 -6.83 -12.79 -2.30
N ALA A 153 -8.06 -13.24 -2.10
CA ALA A 153 -8.55 -13.80 -0.85
C ALA A 153 -9.26 -15.14 -1.09
N GLY A 154 -8.98 -16.15 -0.27
CA GLY A 154 -9.63 -17.47 -0.35
C GLY A 154 -11.10 -17.45 0.10
N GLY A 155 -11.46 -16.53 1.01
CA GLY A 155 -12.82 -16.39 1.52
C GLY A 155 -13.80 -15.80 0.52
N TRP A 156 -15.09 -15.88 0.84
CA TRP A 156 -16.17 -15.37 0.02
C TRP A 156 -16.43 -13.89 0.27
N ALA A 157 -16.84 -13.13 -0.74
CA ALA A 157 -17.10 -11.69 -0.60
C ALA A 157 -18.05 -11.35 0.59
N PRO A 158 -19.15 -12.08 0.87
CA PRO A 158 -19.99 -11.81 2.03
C PRO A 158 -19.27 -11.91 3.38
N HIS A 159 -18.20 -12.72 3.48
CA HIS A 159 -17.41 -12.81 4.72
C HIS A 159 -16.68 -11.49 5.05
N TYR A 160 -16.42 -10.67 4.04
CA TYR A 160 -15.71 -9.40 4.12
C TYR A 160 -16.64 -8.19 3.94
N SER A 161 -17.94 -8.37 4.19
CA SER A 161 -18.91 -7.29 4.23
C SER A 161 -19.01 -6.67 5.63
N ALA A 162 -19.76 -5.58 5.78
CA ALA A 162 -20.03 -4.94 7.08
C ALA A 162 -20.66 -5.89 8.12
N ARG A 163 -21.32 -6.96 7.70
CA ARG A 163 -21.91 -8.00 8.57
C ARG A 163 -21.20 -9.34 8.42
N GLY A 164 -20.13 -9.41 7.66
CA GLY A 164 -19.35 -10.62 7.48
C GLY A 164 -18.48 -10.92 8.71
N ILE A 165 -18.20 -12.20 8.93
CA ILE A 165 -17.43 -12.66 10.10
C ILE A 165 -16.01 -12.10 10.14
N ASN A 166 -15.45 -11.74 8.97
CA ASN A 166 -14.10 -11.18 8.86
C ASN A 166 -14.09 -9.65 9.01
N GLY A 167 -15.27 -9.00 9.04
CA GLY A 167 -15.39 -7.55 8.95
C GLY A 167 -15.17 -7.00 7.53
N PRO A 168 -15.41 -5.70 7.31
CA PRO A 168 -15.27 -5.09 5.99
C PRO A 168 -13.85 -5.22 5.44
N ILE A 169 -13.74 -5.54 4.15
CA ILE A 169 -12.41 -5.64 3.51
C ILE A 169 -11.64 -4.32 3.57
N ASP A 170 -12.34 -3.20 3.51
CA ASP A 170 -11.71 -1.88 3.59
C ASP A 170 -11.08 -1.63 4.97
N ASP A 171 -11.69 -2.12 6.05
CA ASP A 171 -11.14 -2.05 7.39
C ASP A 171 -9.89 -2.93 7.54
N LEU A 172 -9.89 -4.12 6.91
CA LEU A 172 -8.73 -5.01 6.91
C LEU A 172 -7.56 -4.44 6.10
N LEU A 173 -7.85 -3.76 5.00
CA LEU A 173 -6.84 -3.16 4.14
C LEU A 173 -6.45 -1.74 4.58
N PHE A 174 -7.20 -1.11 5.49
CA PHE A 174 -6.93 0.24 5.98
C PHE A 174 -5.49 0.43 6.50
N PRO A 175 -4.91 -0.47 7.31
CA PRO A 175 -3.52 -0.33 7.76
C PRO A 175 -2.52 -0.26 6.60
N ILE A 176 -2.80 -0.93 5.48
CA ILE A 176 -1.93 -0.93 4.31
C ILE A 176 -2.19 0.31 3.45
N GLN A 177 -3.45 0.59 3.15
CA GLN A 177 -3.84 1.72 2.30
C GLN A 177 -3.54 3.06 2.98
N HIS A 178 -4.01 3.25 4.21
CA HIS A 178 -3.85 4.49 4.96
C HIS A 178 -2.49 4.55 5.67
N GLY A 179 -2.11 3.48 6.39
CA GLY A 179 -0.90 3.46 7.22
C GLY A 179 0.40 3.28 6.45
N VAL A 180 0.40 2.53 5.32
CA VAL A 180 1.62 2.30 4.52
C VAL A 180 1.69 3.21 3.30
N LEU A 181 0.60 3.37 2.54
CA LEU A 181 0.65 4.09 1.26
C LEU A 181 0.27 5.58 1.40
N PHE A 182 -0.81 5.90 2.12
CA PHE A 182 -1.22 7.29 2.31
C PHE A 182 -0.35 8.04 3.33
N TYR A 183 0.23 7.35 4.30
CA TYR A 183 1.13 7.95 5.29
C TYR A 183 2.30 8.71 4.63
N PRO A 184 3.08 8.14 3.69
CA PRO A 184 4.12 8.89 2.99
C PRO A 184 3.59 9.79 1.86
N GLY A 185 2.27 9.91 1.68
CA GLY A 185 1.64 10.88 0.81
C GLY A 185 0.94 10.36 -0.45
N ALA A 186 1.01 9.06 -0.77
CA ALA A 186 0.47 8.54 -2.03
C ALA A 186 -1.04 8.76 -2.17
N GLN A 187 -1.49 8.99 -3.40
CA GLN A 187 -2.90 9.00 -3.79
C GLN A 187 -3.38 7.54 -3.92
N VAL A 188 -4.04 7.02 -2.89
CA VAL A 188 -4.42 5.62 -2.82
C VAL A 188 -5.73 5.37 -3.53
N LEU A 189 -5.73 4.45 -4.50
CA LEU A 189 -6.91 4.03 -5.24
C LEU A 189 -7.66 2.94 -4.48
N PRO A 190 -8.99 2.78 -4.72
CA PRO A 190 -9.72 1.62 -4.24
C PRO A 190 -9.01 0.32 -4.67
N PRO A 191 -8.96 -0.71 -3.82
CA PRO A 191 -8.23 -1.93 -4.13
C PRO A 191 -8.93 -2.76 -5.21
N TYR A 192 -8.18 -3.55 -5.97
CA TYR A 192 -8.71 -4.70 -6.67
C TYR A 192 -8.67 -5.88 -5.71
N VAL A 193 -9.81 -6.50 -5.42
CA VAL A 193 -9.89 -7.70 -4.58
C VAL A 193 -10.57 -8.82 -5.35
N LEU A 194 -9.93 -9.99 -5.43
CA LEU A 194 -10.50 -11.22 -5.97
C LEU A 194 -10.74 -12.19 -4.82
N TYR A 195 -12.01 -12.54 -4.60
CA TYR A 195 -12.43 -13.50 -3.57
C TYR A 195 -12.48 -14.92 -4.11
N GLN A 196 -12.53 -15.93 -3.24
CA GLN A 196 -12.57 -17.35 -3.58
C GLN A 196 -11.44 -17.75 -4.55
N ALA A 197 -10.23 -17.28 -4.28
CA ALA A 197 -9.07 -17.45 -5.15
C ALA A 197 -8.67 -18.92 -5.38
N ASP A 198 -9.05 -19.81 -4.47
CA ASP A 198 -8.83 -21.26 -4.54
C ASP A 198 -9.88 -22.02 -5.39
N ARG A 199 -10.91 -21.33 -5.87
CA ARG A 199 -12.06 -21.92 -6.58
C ARG A 199 -12.32 -21.25 -7.93
N ILE A 200 -11.26 -20.76 -8.58
CA ILE A 200 -11.39 -20.10 -9.87
C ILE A 200 -11.33 -21.15 -10.99
N ASP A 201 -12.31 -21.09 -11.88
CA ASP A 201 -12.31 -21.79 -13.15
C ASP A 201 -11.89 -20.86 -14.30
N GLU A 202 -11.78 -21.40 -15.51
CA GLU A 202 -11.33 -20.66 -16.68
C GLU A 202 -12.26 -19.50 -17.04
N ALA A 203 -13.57 -19.71 -16.97
CA ALA A 203 -14.56 -18.68 -17.31
C ALA A 203 -14.53 -17.52 -16.32
N ARG A 204 -14.44 -17.84 -15.03
CA ARG A 204 -14.30 -16.84 -13.98
C ARG A 204 -12.95 -16.14 -14.06
N PHE A 205 -11.86 -16.85 -14.36
CA PHE A 205 -10.56 -16.21 -14.58
C PHE A 205 -10.61 -15.20 -15.74
N ALA A 206 -11.27 -15.54 -16.85
CA ALA A 206 -11.41 -14.63 -17.99
C ALA A 206 -12.16 -13.35 -17.60
N SER A 207 -13.23 -13.46 -16.81
CA SER A 207 -14.01 -12.32 -16.30
C SER A 207 -13.18 -11.47 -15.33
N GLU A 208 -12.48 -12.09 -14.38
CA GLU A 208 -11.64 -11.39 -13.41
C GLU A 208 -10.41 -10.73 -14.07
N ALA A 209 -9.84 -11.37 -15.09
CA ALA A 209 -8.78 -10.79 -15.89
C ALA A 209 -9.24 -9.50 -16.59
N GLU A 210 -10.46 -9.49 -17.17
CA GLU A 210 -10.99 -8.26 -17.79
C GLU A 210 -11.29 -7.18 -16.75
N ARG A 211 -11.81 -7.54 -15.60
CA ARG A 211 -11.99 -6.61 -14.47
C ARG A 211 -10.65 -6.01 -14.03
N LEU A 212 -9.58 -6.81 -13.95
CA LEU A 212 -8.26 -6.32 -13.62
C LEU A 212 -7.68 -5.41 -14.73
N ARG A 213 -7.87 -5.76 -16.02
CA ARG A 213 -7.46 -4.88 -17.15
C ARG A 213 -8.16 -3.53 -17.06
N ALA A 214 -9.48 -3.52 -16.78
CA ALA A 214 -10.21 -2.27 -16.60
C ALA A 214 -9.63 -1.41 -15.46
N ARG A 215 -9.22 -2.05 -14.35
CA ARG A 215 -8.53 -1.34 -13.24
C ARG A 215 -7.17 -0.80 -13.66
N MET A 216 -6.38 -1.53 -14.46
CA MET A 216 -5.11 -1.03 -14.99
C MET A 216 -5.31 0.16 -15.94
N ARG A 217 -6.33 0.10 -16.81
CA ARG A 217 -6.70 1.24 -17.69
C ARG A 217 -7.10 2.48 -16.90
N GLY A 218 -7.81 2.30 -15.80
CA GLY A 218 -8.24 3.37 -14.91
C GLY A 218 -7.16 3.89 -13.95
N PHE A 219 -6.01 3.24 -13.86
CA PHE A 219 -5.01 3.52 -12.81
C PHE A 219 -4.62 5.01 -12.71
N LEU A 220 -4.56 5.72 -13.82
CA LEU A 220 -4.17 7.14 -13.85
C LEU A 220 -5.35 8.11 -13.68
N THR A 221 -6.58 7.69 -13.92
CA THR A 221 -7.75 8.56 -14.00
C THR A 221 -8.78 8.32 -12.90
N GLU A 222 -8.77 7.14 -12.27
CA GLU A 222 -9.69 6.81 -11.19
C GLU A 222 -9.48 7.74 -9.99
N ALA A 223 -10.56 8.20 -9.37
CA ALA A 223 -10.49 9.03 -8.17
C ALA A 223 -9.86 8.23 -7.00
N PRO A 224 -8.88 8.81 -6.29
CA PRO A 224 -8.35 8.19 -5.09
C PRO A 224 -9.38 8.14 -3.96
N ILE A 225 -9.17 7.26 -3.00
CA ILE A 225 -9.94 7.23 -1.74
C ILE A 225 -9.74 8.60 -1.08
N PRO A 226 -10.83 9.31 -0.72
CA PRO A 226 -10.76 10.67 -0.19
C PRO A 226 -10.33 10.67 1.29
N TYR A 227 -9.16 10.13 1.60
CA TYR A 227 -8.62 10.16 2.96
C TYR A 227 -8.38 11.59 3.43
N ARG A 228 -8.69 11.85 4.71
CA ARG A 228 -8.46 13.14 5.35
C ARG A 228 -6.98 13.40 5.54
N ARG A 229 -6.53 14.58 5.13
CA ARG A 229 -5.11 14.97 5.27
C ARG A 229 -4.81 15.44 6.67
N GLN A 230 -3.67 15.03 7.23
CA GLN A 230 -3.25 15.44 8.57
C GLN A 230 -3.19 16.96 8.72
N ASN A 231 -2.54 17.65 7.80
CA ASN A 231 -2.38 19.11 7.83
C ASN A 231 -3.48 19.85 7.04
N GLY A 232 -4.60 19.19 6.75
CA GLY A 232 -5.73 19.73 5.98
C GLY A 232 -6.75 20.52 6.82
N GLY A 233 -6.56 20.59 8.14
CA GLY A 233 -7.50 21.25 9.05
C GLY A 233 -8.50 20.32 9.74
N ASP A 234 -8.62 19.09 9.27
CA ASP A 234 -9.53 18.08 9.84
C ASP A 234 -9.03 17.52 11.18
N TYR A 235 -7.74 17.66 11.48
CA TYR A 235 -7.11 17.16 12.71
C TYR A 235 -6.49 18.28 13.54
N SER A 236 -6.50 18.11 14.86
CA SER A 236 -5.74 18.95 15.78
C SER A 236 -4.23 18.71 15.60
N ILE A 237 -3.41 19.75 15.80
CA ILE A 237 -1.96 19.63 15.81
C ILE A 237 -1.46 20.10 17.19
N PRO A 238 -0.54 19.39 17.86
CA PRO A 238 0.14 18.15 17.43
C PRO A 238 -0.60 16.85 17.76
N GLY A 239 -1.80 16.90 18.37
CA GLY A 239 -2.52 15.72 18.86
C GLY A 239 -2.94 14.74 17.77
N CYS A 240 -3.10 15.21 16.52
CA CYS A 240 -3.57 14.41 15.38
C CYS A 240 -4.91 13.71 15.65
N GLU A 241 -5.76 14.34 16.47
CA GLU A 241 -7.11 13.87 16.75
C GLU A 241 -8.09 14.58 15.81
N LEU A 242 -9.05 13.82 15.27
CA LEU A 242 -10.07 14.34 14.37
C LEU A 242 -10.91 15.40 15.08
N GLN A 243 -11.20 16.51 14.39
CA GLN A 243 -12.01 17.59 14.96
C GLN A 243 -13.41 17.08 15.33
N PRO A 244 -13.94 17.46 16.52
CA PRO A 244 -15.15 16.87 17.10
C PRO A 244 -16.44 17.13 16.31
N TRP A 245 -16.44 18.10 15.40
CA TRP A 245 -17.57 18.36 14.50
C TRP A 245 -17.58 17.50 13.22
N LEU A 246 -16.54 16.68 13.01
CA LEU A 246 -16.44 15.76 11.88
C LEU A 246 -16.90 14.36 12.28
N GLY A 247 -17.66 13.70 11.40
CA GLY A 247 -18.10 12.31 11.58
C GLY A 247 -19.34 12.14 12.46
N GLY A 248 -19.75 13.14 13.22
CA GLY A 248 -20.87 13.07 14.16
C GLY A 248 -20.49 12.46 15.53
N PRO A 249 -21.35 12.64 16.57
CA PRO A 249 -20.98 12.35 17.96
C PRO A 249 -20.76 10.86 18.29
N ASP A 250 -21.39 9.97 17.53
CA ASP A 250 -21.32 8.53 17.75
C ASP A 250 -20.46 7.80 16.69
N ALA A 251 -19.83 8.55 15.78
CA ALA A 251 -19.03 7.96 14.72
C ALA A 251 -17.69 7.47 15.26
N SER A 252 -17.28 6.27 14.86
CA SER A 252 -16.05 5.64 15.31
C SER A 252 -15.47 4.74 14.21
N GLY A 253 -14.19 4.34 14.38
CA GLY A 253 -13.53 3.42 13.49
C GLY A 253 -12.90 4.08 12.27
N PHE A 254 -12.40 3.26 11.36
CA PHE A 254 -11.55 3.71 10.25
C PHE A 254 -12.26 4.60 9.23
N ALA A 255 -13.56 4.44 9.06
CA ALA A 255 -14.35 5.26 8.14
C ALA A 255 -14.29 6.76 8.44
N LEU A 256 -14.04 7.15 9.69
CA LEU A 256 -13.86 8.55 10.11
C LEU A 256 -12.71 9.26 9.38
N HIS A 257 -11.70 8.51 8.97
CA HIS A 257 -10.51 9.05 8.32
C HIS A 257 -10.67 9.22 6.80
N SER A 258 -11.90 9.01 6.26
CA SER A 258 -12.30 9.35 4.90
C SER A 258 -13.30 10.50 4.90
N ALA A 259 -13.18 11.43 3.95
CA ALA A 259 -14.10 12.57 3.84
C ALA A 259 -15.51 12.14 3.39
N ASP A 260 -15.60 11.08 2.57
CA ASP A 260 -16.85 10.45 2.20
C ASP A 260 -17.11 9.25 3.12
N ALA A 261 -17.81 9.50 4.21
CA ALA A 261 -18.31 8.43 5.08
C ALA A 261 -19.48 7.63 4.45
N SER A 262 -19.70 7.79 3.14
CA SER A 262 -20.59 6.87 2.40
C SER A 262 -19.97 5.48 2.40
N PRO A 263 -20.62 4.49 3.01
CA PRO A 263 -20.04 3.16 3.10
C PRO A 263 -19.73 2.64 1.70
N VAL A 264 -18.52 2.13 1.49
CA VAL A 264 -18.08 1.44 0.26
C VAL A 264 -19.02 0.25 -0.08
N ALA A 265 -19.90 -0.14 0.82
CA ALA A 265 -21.05 -1.01 0.57
C ALA A 265 -21.90 -0.62 -0.68
N ALA A 266 -21.96 0.66 -1.03
CA ALA A 266 -22.61 1.11 -2.25
C ALA A 266 -21.81 0.76 -3.53
N ARG A 267 -20.50 0.50 -3.44
CA ARG A 267 -19.66 0.17 -4.59
C ARG A 267 -19.69 -1.33 -4.93
N LEU A 268 -19.95 -2.20 -3.96
CA LEU A 268 -20.10 -3.65 -4.18
C LEU A 268 -21.45 -4.01 -4.80
N SER A 269 -22.50 -3.22 -4.60
CA SER A 269 -23.82 -3.45 -5.19
C SER A 269 -23.87 -3.13 -6.69
N ALA A 270 -22.95 -2.31 -7.21
CA ALA A 270 -22.88 -2.00 -8.64
C ALA A 270 -22.13 -3.07 -9.47
N VAL A 271 -21.56 -4.10 -8.84
CA VAL A 271 -20.80 -5.18 -9.50
C VAL A 271 -21.54 -6.53 -9.39
N ALA A 272 -22.65 -6.59 -8.65
CA ALA A 272 -23.47 -7.80 -8.44
C ALA A 272 -24.80 -7.76 -9.22
N GLY A 273 -24.93 -6.85 -10.21
CA GLY A 273 -26.03 -6.80 -11.15
C GLY A 273 -25.64 -7.32 -12.53
#